data_ff51092c34e19d2db137fd9ac5cde3fb
#
_entry.id   ff51092c34e19d2db137fd9ac5cde3fb
#
_cell.length_a   1.000
_cell.length_b   1.000
_cell.length_c   1.000
_cell.angle_alpha   90.00
_cell.angle_beta   90.00
_cell.angle_gamma   90.00
#
_symmetry.space_group_name_H-M   'P 1'
#
loop_
_entity.id
_entity.type
_entity.pdbx_description
1 polymer ?
#
loop_
_entity_poly.entity_id
_entity_poly.type
_entity_poly.pdbx_seq_one_letter_code
_entity_poly.pdbx_strand_id
1 'polypeptide(L)'
;MTTTHTRTAGPATSCDQKTTYREAMREALREALRTDERVFLMGEDVGRYGGCFGVSLGLLEEFGPERIRDAPLSESAFVGAGIGAALAGLRPIVEIMTVNFSLLALDQILNNAATLLHMSGGQLPVPIVIRMTTGAGRQLAAQHSHSLEGWYAHIPGLRVLAPATITDARHMLAPALADPDPVLIFEHGTLYNASGRLPSETGPVDIDHAAIRRPGTDVSLITYGGSLPKALAAAEDLASVGISAEVVDLRTLRPLDDATIGDSVARTHRAVVVDEGWRTGSLAAEISARLTEQHFYDLDAPIERVCSAEVPIPYARRLEEAALPQPAAIVTAARRALGEPVPTSAHEPGAVAGRSS
;
A
#
# COMPACT_ATOMS: atom_id res chain seq x y z
N MET A 1 -15.80 -59.55 -23.09
CA MET A 1 -16.31 -58.87 -21.88
C MET A 1 -15.19 -57.98 -21.35
N THR A 2 -15.22 -56.71 -21.70
CA THR A 2 -14.17 -55.72 -21.41
C THR A 2 -14.75 -54.80 -20.31
N THR A 3 -14.27 -54.93 -19.08
CA THR A 3 -14.66 -54.12 -17.95
C THR A 3 -13.92 -52.80 -17.96
N THR A 4 -14.62 -51.71 -18.24
CA THR A 4 -14.14 -50.34 -18.13
C THR A 4 -14.20 -49.91 -16.64
N HIS A 5 -13.05 -49.70 -16.01
CA HIS A 5 -12.93 -49.03 -14.69
C HIS A 5 -13.02 -47.49 -14.88
N THR A 6 -14.16 -46.96 -14.53
CA THR A 6 -14.33 -45.50 -14.32
C THR A 6 -13.63 -45.09 -13.02
N ARG A 7 -12.54 -44.32 -13.14
CA ARG A 7 -11.94 -43.63 -12.02
C ARG A 7 -12.81 -42.41 -11.66
N THR A 8 -13.49 -42.50 -10.54
CA THR A 8 -14.13 -41.35 -9.89
C THR A 8 -13.03 -40.46 -9.30
N ALA A 9 -12.89 -39.27 -9.88
CA ALA A 9 -12.10 -38.21 -9.25
C ALA A 9 -12.80 -37.76 -7.97
N GLY A 10 -12.14 -37.98 -6.83
CA GLY A 10 -12.60 -37.47 -5.54
C GLY A 10 -12.52 -35.92 -5.53
N PRO A 11 -13.33 -35.26 -4.67
CA PRO A 11 -13.31 -33.81 -4.58
C PRO A 11 -11.92 -33.34 -4.14
N ALA A 12 -11.30 -32.47 -4.94
CA ALA A 12 -10.10 -31.75 -4.56
C ALA A 12 -10.46 -30.86 -3.34
N THR A 13 -10.02 -31.23 -2.16
CA THR A 13 -10.03 -30.36 -0.99
C THR A 13 -9.08 -29.23 -1.29
N SER A 14 -9.61 -28.04 -1.62
CA SER A 14 -8.85 -26.81 -1.74
C SER A 14 -8.24 -26.51 -0.36
N CYS A 15 -6.96 -26.81 -0.18
CA CYS A 15 -6.25 -26.53 1.05
C CYS A 15 -5.77 -25.09 0.99
N ASP A 16 -6.38 -24.17 1.77
CA ASP A 16 -5.88 -22.81 1.99
C ASP A 16 -4.41 -22.89 2.43
N GLN A 17 -3.51 -22.35 1.64
CA GLN A 17 -2.09 -22.38 1.96
C GLN A 17 -1.76 -21.27 2.97
N LYS A 18 -1.17 -21.66 4.12
CA LYS A 18 -0.59 -20.69 5.05
C LYS A 18 0.68 -20.12 4.44
N THR A 19 0.74 -18.81 4.30
CA THR A 19 1.88 -18.10 3.71
C THR A 19 2.11 -16.76 4.43
N THR A 20 3.24 -16.13 4.19
CA THR A 20 3.51 -14.76 4.64
C THR A 20 3.26 -13.77 3.50
N TYR A 21 3.07 -12.49 3.84
CA TYR A 21 2.96 -11.41 2.85
C TYR A 21 4.16 -11.40 1.89
N ARG A 22 5.39 -11.54 2.42
CA ARG A 22 6.63 -11.64 1.63
C ARG A 22 6.62 -12.79 0.64
N GLU A 23 6.20 -13.97 1.09
CA GLU A 23 6.12 -15.16 0.22
C GLU A 23 5.04 -15.00 -0.84
N ALA A 24 3.90 -14.41 -0.50
CA ALA A 24 2.84 -14.10 -1.44
C ALA A 24 3.32 -13.15 -2.55
N MET A 25 4.06 -12.10 -2.20
CA MET A 25 4.69 -11.19 -3.17
C MET A 25 5.73 -11.90 -4.03
N ARG A 26 6.56 -12.78 -3.43
CA ARG A 26 7.54 -13.59 -4.19
C ARG A 26 6.87 -14.49 -5.21
N GLU A 27 5.77 -15.14 -4.85
CA GLU A 27 5.00 -15.96 -5.79
C GLU A 27 4.38 -15.11 -6.91
N ALA A 28 3.94 -13.89 -6.62
CA ALA A 28 3.47 -12.96 -7.65
C ALA A 28 4.59 -12.61 -8.65
N LEU A 29 5.80 -12.31 -8.17
CA LEU A 29 6.97 -12.08 -9.01
C LEU A 29 7.33 -13.31 -9.85
N ARG A 30 7.36 -14.49 -9.22
CA ARG A 30 7.66 -15.77 -9.90
C ARG A 30 6.68 -16.06 -11.02
N GLU A 31 5.40 -15.88 -10.76
CA GLU A 31 4.36 -16.08 -11.76
C GLU A 31 4.50 -15.09 -12.92
N ALA A 32 4.71 -13.81 -12.65
CA ALA A 32 4.92 -12.79 -13.67
C ALA A 32 6.11 -13.14 -14.58
N LEU A 33 7.24 -13.57 -13.99
CA LEU A 33 8.43 -13.98 -14.71
C LEU A 33 8.22 -15.25 -15.57
N ARG A 34 7.36 -16.18 -15.13
CA ARG A 34 7.04 -17.41 -15.86
C ARG A 34 6.09 -17.16 -17.03
N THR A 35 5.15 -16.23 -16.86
CA THR A 35 4.04 -16.05 -17.81
C THR A 35 4.35 -15.07 -18.92
N ASP A 36 5.30 -14.15 -18.75
CA ASP A 36 5.68 -13.15 -19.74
C ASP A 36 7.21 -13.01 -19.82
N GLU A 37 7.78 -13.38 -20.97
CA GLU A 37 9.22 -13.29 -21.23
C GLU A 37 9.76 -11.85 -21.24
N ARG A 38 8.89 -10.85 -21.40
CA ARG A 38 9.26 -9.42 -21.36
C ARG A 38 9.46 -8.91 -19.95
N VAL A 39 8.95 -9.62 -18.93
CA VAL A 39 9.08 -9.24 -17.51
C VAL A 39 10.49 -9.53 -17.03
N PHE A 40 11.13 -8.59 -16.37
CA PHE A 40 12.36 -8.79 -15.62
C PHE A 40 12.32 -7.95 -14.33
N LEU A 41 13.06 -8.37 -13.33
CA LEU A 41 13.24 -7.65 -12.06
C LEU A 41 14.64 -7.01 -12.03
N MET A 42 14.70 -5.74 -11.68
CA MET A 42 15.94 -5.00 -11.50
C MET A 42 15.88 -4.14 -10.22
N GLY A 43 16.97 -4.08 -9.51
CA GLY A 43 17.11 -3.24 -8.32
C GLY A 43 18.35 -3.60 -7.52
N GLU A 44 18.50 -2.98 -6.35
CA GLU A 44 19.64 -3.22 -5.47
C GLU A 44 19.45 -4.54 -4.71
N ASP A 45 20.46 -5.40 -4.76
CA ASP A 45 20.51 -6.68 -4.05
C ASP A 45 19.35 -7.66 -4.37
N VAL A 46 18.62 -7.44 -5.44
CA VAL A 46 17.45 -8.28 -5.81
C VAL A 46 17.83 -9.67 -6.30
N GLY A 47 19.06 -9.83 -6.80
CA GLY A 47 19.57 -11.08 -7.34
C GLY A 47 20.27 -11.93 -6.28
N ARG A 48 21.57 -11.72 -6.08
CA ARG A 48 22.41 -12.58 -5.22
C ARG A 48 21.98 -12.61 -3.76
N TYR A 49 21.54 -11.49 -3.22
CA TYR A 49 21.08 -11.38 -1.83
C TYR A 49 19.62 -11.81 -1.66
N GLY A 50 18.82 -11.76 -2.73
CA GLY A 50 17.40 -12.11 -2.72
C GLY A 50 16.49 -10.99 -2.23
N GLY A 51 16.95 -9.74 -2.37
CA GLY A 51 16.27 -8.53 -1.92
C GLY A 51 16.48 -8.25 -0.43
N CYS A 52 16.60 -6.98 -0.04
CA CYS A 52 16.83 -6.56 1.34
C CYS A 52 15.76 -7.06 2.33
N PHE A 53 14.57 -7.34 1.83
CA PHE A 53 13.45 -7.88 2.60
C PHE A 53 13.13 -9.34 2.24
N GLY A 54 13.98 -9.98 1.43
CA GLY A 54 13.87 -11.38 1.05
C GLY A 54 12.69 -11.68 0.11
N VAL A 55 12.18 -10.67 -0.60
CA VAL A 55 11.04 -10.86 -1.52
C VAL A 55 11.47 -11.59 -2.80
N SER A 56 12.68 -11.35 -3.31
CA SER A 56 13.20 -11.97 -4.55
C SER A 56 14.10 -13.19 -4.31
N LEU A 57 14.14 -13.72 -3.08
CA LEU A 57 14.98 -14.85 -2.71
C LEU A 57 14.72 -16.08 -3.61
N GLY A 58 15.78 -16.62 -4.24
CA GLY A 58 15.73 -17.80 -5.11
C GLY A 58 15.30 -17.52 -6.55
N LEU A 59 14.91 -16.29 -6.90
CA LEU A 59 14.47 -15.96 -8.26
C LEU A 59 15.68 -15.90 -9.24
N LEU A 60 16.87 -15.49 -8.78
CA LEU A 60 18.05 -15.47 -9.63
C LEU A 60 18.43 -16.88 -10.10
N GLU A 61 18.38 -17.87 -9.21
CA GLU A 61 18.68 -19.26 -9.51
C GLU A 61 17.66 -19.87 -10.46
N GLU A 62 16.39 -19.45 -10.35
CA GLU A 62 15.29 -19.97 -11.18
C GLU A 62 15.25 -19.35 -12.57
N PHE A 63 15.49 -18.04 -12.71
CA PHE A 63 15.28 -17.28 -13.95
C PHE A 63 16.55 -16.76 -14.61
N GLY A 64 17.67 -16.80 -13.92
CA GLY A 64 18.95 -16.35 -14.43
C GLY A 64 19.18 -14.83 -14.42
N PRO A 65 20.42 -14.38 -14.71
CA PRO A 65 20.83 -12.98 -14.57
C PRO A 65 20.23 -12.05 -15.64
N GLU A 66 19.74 -12.59 -16.73
CA GLU A 66 19.05 -11.78 -17.77
C GLU A 66 17.67 -11.32 -17.31
N ARG A 67 17.06 -12.05 -16.39
CA ARG A 67 15.71 -11.77 -15.88
C ARG A 67 15.71 -11.16 -14.47
N ILE A 68 16.78 -11.42 -13.67
CA ILE A 68 16.95 -10.87 -12.32
C ILE A 68 18.30 -10.15 -12.29
N ARG A 69 18.23 -8.81 -12.22
CA ARG A 69 19.39 -7.94 -12.45
C ARG A 69 19.72 -7.12 -11.20
N ASP A 70 20.86 -7.41 -10.57
CA ASP A 70 21.38 -6.52 -9.54
C ASP A 70 21.87 -5.20 -10.16
N ALA A 71 21.45 -4.10 -9.55
CA ALA A 71 21.89 -2.76 -9.89
C ALA A 71 22.83 -2.20 -8.80
N PRO A 72 23.80 -1.36 -9.15
CA PRO A 72 24.56 -0.60 -8.14
C PRO A 72 23.66 0.47 -7.52
N LEU A 73 24.10 1.06 -6.37
CA LEU A 73 23.45 2.19 -5.72
C LEU A 73 23.39 3.40 -6.67
N SER A 74 22.29 3.51 -7.42
CA SER A 74 22.10 4.54 -8.45
C SER A 74 20.64 4.59 -8.88
N GLU A 75 19.72 4.93 -7.97
CA GLU A 75 18.28 4.83 -8.17
C GLU A 75 17.80 5.62 -9.39
N SER A 76 18.34 6.80 -9.62
CA SER A 76 18.04 7.57 -10.84
C SER A 76 18.44 6.80 -12.12
N ALA A 77 19.59 6.11 -12.10
CA ALA A 77 20.09 5.41 -13.28
C ALA A 77 19.28 4.13 -13.56
N PHE A 78 19.03 3.28 -12.57
CA PHE A 78 18.33 2.03 -12.84
C PHE A 78 16.82 2.23 -13.03
N VAL A 79 16.19 3.22 -12.39
CA VAL A 79 14.80 3.59 -12.71
C VAL A 79 14.70 4.13 -14.14
N GLY A 80 15.64 5.01 -14.55
CA GLY A 80 15.71 5.50 -15.93
C GLY A 80 15.94 4.38 -16.95
N ALA A 81 16.78 3.39 -16.63
CA ALA A 81 16.97 2.21 -17.47
C ALA A 81 15.70 1.36 -17.57
N GLY A 82 14.95 1.22 -16.48
CA GLY A 82 13.63 0.58 -16.47
C GLY A 82 12.63 1.29 -17.37
N ILE A 83 12.54 2.62 -17.31
CA ILE A 83 11.71 3.42 -18.20
C ILE A 83 12.10 3.20 -19.67
N GLY A 84 13.39 3.24 -20.00
CA GLY A 84 13.88 2.98 -21.35
C GLY A 84 13.55 1.56 -21.83
N ALA A 85 13.64 0.56 -20.96
CA ALA A 85 13.25 -0.82 -21.25
C ALA A 85 11.73 -0.96 -21.52
N ALA A 86 10.89 -0.25 -20.76
CA ALA A 86 9.45 -0.20 -20.99
C ALA A 86 9.11 0.41 -22.35
N LEU A 87 9.76 1.52 -22.71
CA LEU A 87 9.63 2.15 -24.03
C LEU A 87 10.10 1.23 -25.18
N ALA A 88 11.05 0.34 -24.91
CA ALA A 88 11.51 -0.68 -25.85
C ALA A 88 10.61 -1.92 -25.93
N GLY A 89 9.47 -1.95 -25.23
CA GLY A 89 8.48 -3.02 -25.27
C GLY A 89 8.65 -4.12 -24.22
N LEU A 90 9.58 -3.96 -23.26
CA LEU A 90 9.69 -4.85 -22.11
C LEU A 90 8.66 -4.48 -21.02
N ARG A 91 8.57 -5.33 -19.97
CA ARG A 91 7.70 -5.13 -18.79
C ARG A 91 8.56 -5.15 -17.52
N PRO A 92 9.33 -4.09 -17.25
CA PRO A 92 10.22 -4.04 -16.11
C PRO A 92 9.47 -3.94 -14.79
N ILE A 93 9.95 -4.69 -13.81
CA ILE A 93 9.69 -4.48 -12.38
C ILE A 93 10.97 -3.90 -11.80
N VAL A 94 10.90 -2.67 -11.29
CA VAL A 94 12.05 -2.01 -10.64
C VAL A 94 11.81 -1.98 -9.14
N GLU A 95 12.73 -2.57 -8.37
CA GLU A 95 12.70 -2.50 -6.92
C GLU A 95 13.62 -1.38 -6.41
N ILE A 96 13.03 -0.41 -5.71
CA ILE A 96 13.76 0.55 -4.90
C ILE A 96 13.71 0.05 -3.46
N MET A 97 14.86 -0.05 -2.80
CA MET A 97 14.99 -0.67 -1.48
C MET A 97 14.00 -0.10 -0.46
N THR A 98 13.94 1.22 -0.33
CA THR A 98 12.94 1.92 0.49
C THR A 98 12.49 3.21 -0.18
N VAL A 99 11.29 3.67 0.18
CA VAL A 99 10.72 4.92 -0.32
C VAL A 99 11.63 6.14 -0.09
N ASN A 100 12.46 6.10 0.94
CA ASN A 100 13.44 7.16 1.25
C ASN A 100 14.40 7.41 0.09
N PHE A 101 14.83 6.35 -0.60
CA PHE A 101 15.78 6.41 -1.71
C PHE A 101 15.10 6.64 -3.06
N SER A 102 13.78 6.47 -3.13
CA SER A 102 13.01 6.85 -4.32
C SER A 102 13.12 8.36 -4.63
N LEU A 103 13.46 9.17 -3.63
CA LEU A 103 13.70 10.61 -3.81
C LEU A 103 14.88 10.89 -4.76
N LEU A 104 15.88 9.97 -4.82
CA LEU A 104 16.99 10.06 -5.77
C LEU A 104 16.55 9.78 -7.22
N ALA A 105 15.45 9.07 -7.41
CA ALA A 105 14.85 8.75 -8.69
C ALA A 105 13.59 9.59 -8.99
N LEU A 106 13.23 10.55 -8.14
CA LEU A 106 11.98 11.29 -8.26
C LEU A 106 11.86 12.01 -9.62
N ASP A 107 12.94 12.55 -10.16
CA ASP A 107 12.97 13.14 -11.50
C ASP A 107 12.59 12.11 -12.58
N GLN A 108 13.13 10.89 -12.51
CA GLN A 108 12.79 9.82 -13.44
C GLN A 108 11.33 9.40 -13.34
N ILE A 109 10.79 9.32 -12.14
CA ILE A 109 9.41 8.93 -11.90
C ILE A 109 8.45 10.04 -12.36
N LEU A 110 8.69 11.28 -11.93
CA LEU A 110 7.80 12.41 -12.19
C LEU A 110 7.94 12.96 -13.60
N ASN A 111 9.17 13.37 -13.99
CA ASN A 111 9.39 14.10 -15.24
C ASN A 111 9.51 13.19 -16.47
N ASN A 112 9.78 11.90 -16.27
CA ASN A 112 9.88 10.95 -17.38
C ASN A 112 8.71 9.95 -17.35
N ALA A 113 8.63 9.03 -16.38
CA ALA A 113 7.62 7.98 -16.41
C ALA A 113 6.19 8.54 -16.48
N ALA A 114 5.84 9.45 -15.57
CA ALA A 114 4.48 9.97 -15.45
C ALA A 114 4.04 10.87 -16.62
N THR A 115 4.98 11.51 -17.32
CA THR A 115 4.63 12.54 -18.32
C THR A 115 4.77 12.09 -19.77
N LEU A 116 5.54 11.06 -20.06
CA LEU A 116 5.86 10.64 -21.44
C LEU A 116 4.63 10.33 -22.28
N LEU A 117 3.62 9.64 -21.75
CA LEU A 117 2.39 9.34 -22.47
C LEU A 117 1.68 10.63 -22.89
N HIS A 118 1.56 11.59 -21.98
CA HIS A 118 0.95 12.89 -22.26
C HIS A 118 1.78 13.70 -23.27
N MET A 119 3.10 13.81 -23.04
CA MET A 119 4.01 14.59 -23.91
C MET A 119 4.12 14.03 -25.33
N SER A 120 3.94 12.73 -25.49
CA SER A 120 3.93 12.07 -26.81
C SER A 120 2.57 12.09 -27.52
N GLY A 121 1.56 12.75 -26.92
CA GLY A 121 0.20 12.72 -27.48
C GLY A 121 -0.43 11.33 -27.46
N GLY A 122 -0.14 10.51 -26.45
CA GLY A 122 -0.68 9.17 -26.26
C GLY A 122 0.09 8.06 -26.99
N GLN A 123 1.27 8.36 -27.59
CA GLN A 123 1.99 7.40 -28.43
C GLN A 123 3.00 6.54 -27.66
N LEU A 124 3.54 7.02 -26.54
CA LEU A 124 4.60 6.36 -25.77
C LEU A 124 4.14 6.03 -24.36
N PRO A 125 3.43 4.92 -24.15
CA PRO A 125 3.11 4.43 -22.81
C PRO A 125 4.39 3.94 -22.10
N VAL A 126 4.40 4.01 -20.77
CA VAL A 126 5.52 3.57 -19.95
C VAL A 126 5.03 2.48 -18.98
N PRO A 127 4.81 1.26 -19.46
CA PRO A 127 4.31 0.14 -18.65
C PRO A 127 5.40 -0.42 -17.73
N ILE A 128 5.72 0.31 -16.67
CA ILE A 128 6.69 -0.04 -15.65
C ILE A 128 6.01 -0.24 -14.30
N VAL A 129 6.41 -1.25 -13.54
CA VAL A 129 6.06 -1.38 -12.13
C VAL A 129 7.27 -1.00 -11.28
N ILE A 130 7.12 0.00 -10.42
CA ILE A 130 8.14 0.37 -9.43
C ILE A 130 7.61 -0.02 -8.06
N ARG A 131 8.25 -1.01 -7.43
CA ARG A 131 7.89 -1.44 -6.08
C ARG A 131 8.91 -0.96 -5.07
N MET A 132 8.46 -0.59 -3.88
CA MET A 132 9.34 -0.10 -2.83
C MET A 132 8.78 -0.35 -1.44
N THR A 133 9.67 -0.53 -0.47
CA THR A 133 9.28 -0.64 0.93
C THR A 133 9.02 0.74 1.50
N THR A 134 7.97 0.88 2.30
CA THR A 134 7.57 2.12 2.95
C THR A 134 7.32 1.91 4.44
N GLY A 135 7.19 3.01 5.18
CA GLY A 135 6.71 3.05 6.54
C GLY A 135 7.74 2.81 7.63
N ALA A 136 7.30 3.07 8.83
CA ALA A 136 8.06 2.96 10.08
C ALA A 136 7.71 1.68 10.86
N GLY A 137 8.08 1.62 12.16
CA GLY A 137 7.79 0.49 13.05
C GLY A 137 8.88 -0.59 13.08
N ARG A 138 10.08 -0.29 12.56
CA ARG A 138 11.21 -1.22 12.47
C ARG A 138 12.48 -0.68 13.15
N GLN A 139 12.40 0.44 13.85
CA GLN A 139 13.51 1.09 14.54
C GLN A 139 14.67 1.42 13.61
N LEU A 140 14.38 1.92 12.41
CA LEU A 140 15.37 2.27 11.39
C LEU A 140 15.67 3.77 11.34
N ALA A 141 15.09 4.57 12.22
CA ALA A 141 15.19 6.03 12.29
C ALA A 141 14.66 6.77 11.05
N ALA A 142 14.83 8.09 11.05
CA ALA A 142 14.18 8.99 10.11
C ALA A 142 14.44 8.67 8.64
N GLN A 143 15.69 8.34 8.29
CA GLN A 143 16.11 8.16 6.89
C GLN A 143 15.68 6.82 6.28
N HIS A 144 14.98 5.94 7.03
CA HIS A 144 14.52 4.63 6.58
C HIS A 144 13.09 4.32 7.04
N SER A 145 12.31 5.35 7.41
CA SER A 145 11.00 5.19 8.03
C SER A 145 9.97 6.19 7.51
N HIS A 146 10.12 6.65 6.28
CA HIS A 146 9.16 7.56 5.68
C HIS A 146 7.94 6.83 5.13
N SER A 147 6.80 7.52 5.12
CA SER A 147 5.56 7.16 4.42
C SER A 147 5.26 8.30 3.43
N LEU A 148 5.69 8.13 2.18
CA LEU A 148 5.64 9.16 1.14
C LEU A 148 4.61 8.85 0.04
N GLU A 149 3.68 7.94 0.26
CA GLU A 149 2.66 7.52 -0.70
C GLU A 149 1.87 8.73 -1.22
N GLY A 150 1.52 9.66 -0.34
CA GLY A 150 0.80 10.88 -0.71
C GLY A 150 1.56 11.80 -1.67
N TRP A 151 2.90 11.81 -1.62
CA TRP A 151 3.72 12.58 -2.57
C TRP A 151 3.57 12.05 -4.00
N TYR A 152 3.54 10.72 -4.14
CA TYR A 152 3.38 10.07 -5.44
C TYR A 152 1.92 10.06 -5.90
N ALA A 153 0.97 9.93 -4.98
CA ALA A 153 -0.44 10.07 -5.28
C ALA A 153 -0.83 11.47 -5.77
N HIS A 154 -0.03 12.49 -5.48
CA HIS A 154 -0.18 13.84 -6.03
C HIS A 154 0.14 13.92 -7.54
N ILE A 155 1.00 13.03 -8.09
CA ILE A 155 1.55 13.15 -9.44
C ILE A 155 0.57 12.57 -10.48
N PRO A 156 0.03 13.37 -11.44
CA PRO A 156 -0.76 12.87 -12.55
C PRO A 156 0.05 11.93 -13.45
N GLY A 157 -0.59 10.92 -14.03
CA GLY A 157 0.06 9.93 -14.92
C GLY A 157 0.69 8.75 -14.18
N LEU A 158 0.58 8.68 -12.85
CA LEU A 158 0.95 7.52 -12.05
C LEU A 158 -0.29 6.80 -11.55
N ARG A 159 -0.20 5.48 -11.44
CA ARG A 159 -1.06 4.66 -10.57
C ARG A 159 -0.30 4.34 -9.28
N VAL A 160 -0.97 4.44 -8.13
CA VAL A 160 -0.32 4.24 -6.82
C VAL A 160 -1.11 3.20 -6.04
N LEU A 161 -0.47 2.09 -5.69
CA LEU A 161 -1.03 0.95 -4.98
C LEU A 161 -0.36 0.79 -3.61
N ALA A 162 -1.14 0.38 -2.61
CA ALA A 162 -0.68 0.10 -1.25
C ALA A 162 -1.30 -1.21 -0.72
N PRO A 163 -0.86 -2.37 -1.22
CA PRO A 163 -1.38 -3.66 -0.78
C PRO A 163 -1.17 -3.86 0.72
N ALA A 164 -2.25 -4.20 1.44
CA ALA A 164 -2.22 -4.36 2.89
C ALA A 164 -2.45 -5.80 3.35
N THR A 165 -2.98 -6.68 2.48
CA THR A 165 -3.28 -8.08 2.80
C THR A 165 -2.41 -9.04 2.00
N ILE A 166 -2.35 -10.31 2.43
CA ILE A 166 -1.63 -11.38 1.72
C ILE A 166 -2.25 -11.60 0.33
N THR A 167 -3.57 -11.49 0.22
CA THR A 167 -4.27 -11.61 -1.06
C THR A 167 -3.90 -10.48 -2.01
N ASP A 168 -3.85 -9.24 -1.53
CA ASP A 168 -3.45 -8.10 -2.35
C ASP A 168 -1.98 -8.23 -2.76
N ALA A 169 -1.08 -8.61 -1.84
CA ALA A 169 0.34 -8.87 -2.12
C ALA A 169 0.54 -9.92 -3.22
N ARG A 170 -0.30 -10.98 -3.22
CA ARG A 170 -0.24 -12.06 -4.20
C ARG A 170 -0.77 -11.66 -5.58
N HIS A 171 -1.82 -10.84 -5.61
CA HIS A 171 -2.65 -10.72 -6.82
C HIS A 171 -2.68 -9.33 -7.46
N MET A 172 -2.19 -8.26 -6.81
CA MET A 172 -2.19 -6.91 -7.40
C MET A 172 -1.09 -6.70 -8.44
N LEU A 173 -0.01 -7.49 -8.43
CA LEU A 173 1.10 -7.33 -9.38
C LEU A 173 0.69 -7.63 -10.84
N ALA A 174 -0.14 -8.64 -11.08
CA ALA A 174 -0.53 -9.01 -12.43
C ALA A 174 -1.34 -7.90 -13.14
N PRO A 175 -2.41 -7.33 -12.56
CA PRO A 175 -3.08 -6.18 -13.15
C PRO A 175 -2.19 -4.92 -13.21
N ALA A 176 -1.27 -4.72 -12.27
CA ALA A 176 -0.30 -3.62 -12.33
C ALA A 176 0.65 -3.75 -13.53
N LEU A 177 1.09 -4.96 -13.87
CA LEU A 177 1.91 -5.20 -15.07
C LEU A 177 1.11 -5.07 -16.38
N ALA A 178 -0.19 -5.25 -16.34
CA ALA A 178 -1.05 -5.07 -17.51
C ALA A 178 -1.40 -3.60 -17.80
N ASP A 179 -1.25 -2.71 -16.80
CA ASP A 179 -1.51 -1.28 -16.93
C ASP A 179 -0.55 -0.64 -17.94
N PRO A 180 -1.03 0.21 -18.86
CA PRO A 180 -0.17 0.96 -19.77
C PRO A 180 0.57 2.12 -19.10
N ASP A 181 0.08 2.58 -17.95
CA ASP A 181 0.67 3.66 -17.16
C ASP A 181 1.70 3.14 -16.14
N PRO A 182 2.61 3.98 -15.66
CA PRO A 182 3.52 3.62 -14.60
C PRO A 182 2.78 3.32 -13.30
N VAL A 183 3.04 2.15 -12.70
CA VAL A 183 2.43 1.73 -11.45
C VAL A 183 3.47 1.70 -10.34
N LEU A 184 3.19 2.39 -9.24
CA LEU A 184 3.99 2.34 -8.02
C LEU A 184 3.29 1.45 -6.98
N ILE A 185 4.04 0.51 -6.39
CA ILE A 185 3.54 -0.38 -5.33
C ILE A 185 4.32 -0.11 -4.05
N PHE A 186 3.61 0.38 -3.03
CA PHE A 186 4.16 0.67 -1.71
C PHE A 186 3.88 -0.49 -0.76
N GLU A 187 4.92 -1.20 -0.36
CA GLU A 187 4.85 -2.36 0.51
C GLU A 187 5.29 -1.98 1.92
N HIS A 188 4.37 -1.97 2.88
CA HIS A 188 4.72 -1.55 4.23
C HIS A 188 5.62 -2.58 4.94
N GLY A 189 6.78 -2.12 5.44
CA GLY A 189 7.83 -2.97 5.98
C GLY A 189 7.42 -3.90 7.13
N THR A 190 6.43 -3.51 7.93
CA THR A 190 5.92 -4.35 9.04
C THR A 190 5.04 -5.51 8.56
N LEU A 191 4.49 -5.44 7.33
CA LEU A 191 3.61 -6.45 6.79
C LEU A 191 4.37 -7.69 6.26
N TYR A 192 5.65 -7.59 5.91
CA TYR A 192 6.38 -8.70 5.29
C TYR A 192 6.34 -10.02 6.06
N ASN A 193 6.31 -9.96 7.39
CA ASN A 193 6.21 -11.14 8.24
C ASN A 193 4.77 -11.48 8.67
N ALA A 194 3.79 -10.68 8.28
CA ALA A 194 2.40 -11.01 8.54
C ALA A 194 2.06 -12.32 7.84
N SER A 195 1.45 -13.24 8.58
CA SER A 195 1.09 -14.56 8.08
C SER A 195 -0.43 -14.76 8.10
N GLY A 196 -0.93 -15.47 7.10
CA GLY A 196 -2.35 -15.76 6.98
C GLY A 196 -2.61 -16.88 5.98
N ARG A 197 -3.86 -17.10 5.68
CA ARG A 197 -4.29 -18.05 4.65
C ARG A 197 -4.50 -17.31 3.33
N LEU A 198 -3.96 -17.87 2.28
CA LEU A 198 -4.25 -17.45 0.91
C LEU A 198 -5.28 -18.42 0.34
N PRO A 199 -6.50 -17.96 0.01
CA PRO A 199 -7.52 -18.81 -0.60
C PRO A 199 -7.03 -19.33 -1.95
N SER A 200 -7.27 -20.60 -2.25
CA SER A 200 -6.78 -21.28 -3.46
C SER A 200 -7.45 -20.81 -4.76
N GLU A 201 -8.60 -20.15 -4.67
CA GLU A 201 -9.43 -19.74 -5.81
C GLU A 201 -9.43 -18.22 -6.05
N THR A 202 -8.54 -17.46 -5.42
CA THR A 202 -8.43 -16.01 -5.69
C THR A 202 -7.74 -15.78 -7.04
N GLY A 203 -8.46 -15.14 -7.96
CA GLY A 203 -7.91 -14.63 -9.21
C GLY A 203 -7.27 -13.24 -9.05
N PRO A 204 -6.95 -12.56 -10.15
CA PRO A 204 -6.46 -11.18 -10.12
C PRO A 204 -7.38 -10.29 -9.29
N VAL A 205 -6.79 -9.48 -8.43
CA VAL A 205 -7.52 -8.52 -7.59
C VAL A 205 -7.73 -7.25 -8.41
N ASP A 206 -8.93 -6.73 -8.34
CA ASP A 206 -9.26 -5.42 -8.89
C ASP A 206 -8.41 -4.32 -8.22
N ILE A 207 -7.70 -3.53 -9.03
CA ILE A 207 -6.85 -2.41 -8.58
C ILE A 207 -7.51 -1.05 -8.78
N ASP A 208 -8.79 -1.01 -9.13
CA ASP A 208 -9.52 0.24 -9.34
C ASP A 208 -10.40 0.62 -8.14
N HIS A 209 -10.75 -0.35 -7.29
CA HIS A 209 -11.67 -0.14 -6.18
C HIS A 209 -11.05 -0.40 -4.81
N ALA A 210 -11.50 0.35 -3.81
CA ALA A 210 -11.25 0.10 -2.40
C ALA A 210 -11.99 -1.18 -1.94
N ALA A 211 -11.62 -1.70 -0.77
CA ALA A 211 -12.23 -2.90 -0.21
C ALA A 211 -12.79 -2.63 1.19
N ILE A 212 -14.04 -3.01 1.41
CA ILE A 212 -14.61 -3.03 2.76
C ILE A 212 -14.09 -4.29 3.46
N ARG A 213 -13.15 -4.12 4.39
CA ARG A 213 -12.54 -5.23 5.15
C ARG A 213 -13.37 -5.65 6.35
N ARG A 214 -14.15 -4.73 6.85
CA ARG A 214 -15.12 -4.97 7.92
C ARG A 214 -16.34 -4.08 7.68
N PRO A 215 -17.57 -4.62 7.61
CA PRO A 215 -18.78 -3.82 7.53
C PRO A 215 -19.07 -3.13 8.88
N GLY A 216 -19.69 -1.96 8.84
CA GLY A 216 -20.09 -1.20 10.01
C GLY A 216 -21.14 -0.14 9.68
N THR A 217 -21.74 0.48 10.72
CA THR A 217 -22.87 1.40 10.57
C THR A 217 -22.68 2.74 11.29
N ASP A 218 -21.71 2.87 12.21
CA ASP A 218 -21.65 4.03 13.11
C ASP A 218 -20.52 5.02 12.74
N VAL A 219 -19.41 4.50 12.19
CA VAL A 219 -18.26 5.31 11.77
C VAL A 219 -17.44 4.58 10.70
N SER A 220 -16.94 5.29 9.70
CA SER A 220 -16.02 4.78 8.69
C SER A 220 -14.57 5.04 9.11
N LEU A 221 -13.76 3.96 9.21
CA LEU A 221 -12.31 4.02 9.38
C LEU A 221 -11.66 3.80 8.00
N ILE A 222 -11.18 4.88 7.39
CA ILE A 222 -10.63 4.88 6.03
C ILE A 222 -9.11 4.84 6.15
N THR A 223 -8.47 3.84 5.53
CA THR A 223 -7.03 3.60 5.71
C THR A 223 -6.40 2.84 4.55
N TYR A 224 -5.09 2.59 4.63
CA TYR A 224 -4.33 1.81 3.65
C TYR A 224 -3.03 1.25 4.24
N GLY A 225 -2.41 0.32 3.52
CA GLY A 225 -1.07 -0.20 3.81
C GLY A 225 -0.90 -0.67 5.26
N GLY A 226 0.18 -0.25 5.91
CA GLY A 226 0.52 -0.64 7.29
C GLY A 226 -0.47 -0.17 8.37
N SER A 227 -1.35 0.77 8.06
CA SER A 227 -2.36 1.25 9.00
C SER A 227 -3.62 0.37 9.04
N LEU A 228 -3.84 -0.51 8.04
CA LEU A 228 -4.99 -1.41 8.01
C LEU A 228 -5.09 -2.33 9.23
N PRO A 229 -4.05 -3.06 9.66
CA PRO A 229 -4.13 -3.88 10.88
C PRO A 229 -4.47 -3.07 12.13
N LYS A 230 -4.00 -1.82 12.22
CA LYS A 230 -4.28 -0.92 13.34
C LYS A 230 -5.74 -0.47 13.35
N ALA A 231 -6.30 -0.16 12.17
CA ALA A 231 -7.72 0.19 12.02
C ALA A 231 -8.64 -0.99 12.34
N LEU A 232 -8.27 -2.20 11.91
CA LEU A 232 -9.02 -3.42 12.25
C LEU A 232 -9.00 -3.68 13.76
N ALA A 233 -7.84 -3.55 14.42
CA ALA A 233 -7.75 -3.67 15.88
C ALA A 233 -8.60 -2.60 16.59
N ALA A 234 -8.56 -1.34 16.14
CA ALA A 234 -9.41 -0.29 16.69
C ALA A 234 -10.90 -0.58 16.49
N ALA A 235 -11.29 -1.15 15.35
CA ALA A 235 -12.69 -1.55 15.10
C ALA A 235 -13.15 -2.69 16.03
N GLU A 236 -12.25 -3.60 16.41
CA GLU A 236 -12.53 -4.64 17.42
C GLU A 236 -12.74 -4.02 18.82
N ASP A 237 -11.83 -3.09 19.21
CA ASP A 237 -11.96 -2.37 20.49
C ASP A 237 -13.28 -1.56 20.55
N LEU A 238 -13.66 -0.87 19.46
CA LEU A 238 -14.92 -0.15 19.34
C LEU A 238 -16.13 -1.09 19.47
N ALA A 239 -16.08 -2.26 18.82
CA ALA A 239 -17.16 -3.26 18.91
C ALA A 239 -17.35 -3.77 20.33
N SER A 240 -16.29 -3.88 21.13
CA SER A 240 -16.37 -4.31 22.54
C SER A 240 -17.23 -3.37 23.41
N VAL A 241 -17.42 -2.12 22.96
CA VAL A 241 -18.26 -1.12 23.62
C VAL A 241 -19.52 -0.77 22.83
N GLY A 242 -19.88 -1.59 21.84
CA GLY A 242 -21.14 -1.49 21.09
C GLY A 242 -21.11 -0.52 19.91
N ILE A 243 -19.94 -0.05 19.46
CA ILE A 243 -19.76 0.82 18.30
C ILE A 243 -19.40 -0.02 17.07
N SER A 244 -20.18 0.08 16.01
CA SER A 244 -20.01 -0.66 14.75
C SER A 244 -19.21 0.15 13.73
N ALA A 245 -17.88 -0.04 13.73
CA ALA A 245 -16.99 0.64 12.79
C ALA A 245 -16.84 -0.14 11.47
N GLU A 246 -17.06 0.55 10.34
CA GLU A 246 -16.71 0.07 9.00
C GLU A 246 -15.23 0.34 8.72
N VAL A 247 -14.49 -0.64 8.18
CA VAL A 247 -13.09 -0.45 7.81
C VAL A 247 -12.97 -0.51 6.30
N VAL A 248 -12.60 0.64 5.71
CA VAL A 248 -12.35 0.82 4.27
C VAL A 248 -10.85 0.79 4.03
N ASP A 249 -10.38 -0.21 3.30
CA ASP A 249 -9.01 -0.31 2.82
C ASP A 249 -8.92 0.26 1.41
N LEU A 250 -8.25 1.38 1.25
CA LEU A 250 -8.16 2.09 -0.03
C LEU A 250 -7.51 1.26 -1.13
N ARG A 251 -6.46 0.48 -0.80
CA ARG A 251 -5.69 -0.36 -1.75
C ARG A 251 -5.04 0.43 -2.87
N THR A 252 -5.79 1.30 -3.54
CA THR A 252 -5.35 2.20 -4.59
C THR A 252 -5.48 3.65 -4.11
N LEU A 253 -4.35 4.35 -4.15
CA LEU A 253 -4.27 5.73 -3.66
C LEU A 253 -4.35 6.75 -4.81
N ARG A 254 -4.09 6.28 -6.03
CA ARG A 254 -4.31 7.02 -7.27
C ARG A 254 -4.63 6.05 -8.42
N PRO A 255 -5.80 6.21 -9.10
CA PRO A 255 -6.89 7.09 -8.65
C PRO A 255 -7.50 6.63 -7.33
N LEU A 256 -8.06 7.55 -6.54
CA LEU A 256 -8.87 7.18 -5.37
C LEU A 256 -10.25 6.68 -5.83
N ASP A 257 -10.77 5.68 -5.14
CA ASP A 257 -12.15 5.21 -5.32
C ASP A 257 -13.10 6.07 -4.47
N ASP A 258 -13.40 7.25 -4.98
CA ASP A 258 -14.29 8.22 -4.31
C ASP A 258 -15.70 7.62 -4.08
N ALA A 259 -16.16 6.70 -4.95
CA ALA A 259 -17.46 6.07 -4.83
C ALA A 259 -17.56 5.17 -3.59
N THR A 260 -16.63 4.22 -3.42
CA THR A 260 -16.63 3.34 -2.23
C THR A 260 -16.45 4.14 -0.93
N ILE A 261 -15.58 5.16 -0.94
CA ILE A 261 -15.34 6.01 0.22
C ILE A 261 -16.61 6.81 0.56
N GLY A 262 -17.24 7.42 -0.44
CA GLY A 262 -18.48 8.20 -0.29
C GLY A 262 -19.67 7.36 0.17
N ASP A 263 -19.86 6.19 -0.43
CA ASP A 263 -20.91 5.24 -0.03
C ASP A 263 -20.75 4.76 1.41
N SER A 264 -19.51 4.57 1.87
CA SER A 264 -19.22 4.24 3.27
C SER A 264 -19.65 5.37 4.20
N VAL A 265 -19.27 6.62 3.88
CA VAL A 265 -19.60 7.80 4.69
C VAL A 265 -21.09 8.08 4.67
N ALA A 266 -21.78 7.93 3.54
CA ALA A 266 -23.24 8.10 3.43
C ALA A 266 -24.03 7.11 4.31
N ARG A 267 -23.44 5.93 4.62
CA ARG A 267 -24.05 4.95 5.55
C ARG A 267 -23.74 5.24 7.02
N THR A 268 -22.53 5.68 7.31
CA THR A 268 -22.04 5.81 8.69
C THR A 268 -22.12 7.23 9.24
N HIS A 269 -22.25 8.21 8.37
CA HIS A 269 -22.31 9.64 8.66
C HIS A 269 -21.09 10.23 9.41
N ARG A 270 -20.04 9.43 9.63
CA ARG A 270 -18.85 9.84 10.39
C ARG A 270 -17.62 9.18 9.81
N ALA A 271 -16.52 9.91 9.72
CA ALA A 271 -15.28 9.43 9.14
C ALA A 271 -14.05 9.71 10.01
N VAL A 272 -13.19 8.71 10.09
CA VAL A 272 -11.81 8.81 10.61
C VAL A 272 -10.87 8.35 9.51
N VAL A 273 -9.99 9.22 9.04
CA VAL A 273 -8.96 8.86 8.07
C VAL A 273 -7.66 8.57 8.80
N VAL A 274 -7.12 7.37 8.62
CA VAL A 274 -5.89 6.90 9.27
C VAL A 274 -4.78 6.81 8.25
N ASP A 275 -3.74 7.62 8.41
CA ASP A 275 -2.63 7.77 7.48
C ASP A 275 -1.30 7.82 8.24
N GLU A 276 -0.35 6.95 7.90
CA GLU A 276 0.97 6.94 8.55
C GLU A 276 1.84 8.13 8.12
N GLY A 277 1.49 8.83 7.06
CA GLY A 277 2.13 10.10 6.67
C GLY A 277 1.96 11.19 7.74
N TRP A 278 2.79 12.24 7.65
CA TRP A 278 2.61 13.44 8.48
C TRP A 278 1.29 14.13 8.15
N ARG A 279 0.67 14.73 9.17
CA ARG A 279 -0.66 15.36 9.05
C ARG A 279 -0.73 16.44 7.97
N THR A 280 0.31 17.27 7.87
CA THR A 280 0.41 18.37 6.91
C THR A 280 0.65 17.82 5.50
N GLY A 281 -0.28 18.10 4.57
CA GLY A 281 -0.16 17.65 3.18
C GLY A 281 -0.29 16.14 2.96
N SER A 282 -0.82 15.40 3.95
CA SER A 282 -1.06 13.97 3.85
C SER A 282 -2.19 13.63 2.88
N LEU A 283 -2.25 12.36 2.45
CA LEU A 283 -3.39 11.85 1.69
C LEU A 283 -4.70 11.95 2.50
N ALA A 284 -4.61 11.86 3.84
CA ALA A 284 -5.76 12.09 4.72
C ALA A 284 -6.34 13.52 4.60
N ALA A 285 -5.52 14.52 4.27
CA ALA A 285 -6.00 15.87 4.02
C ALA A 285 -6.79 15.95 2.71
N GLU A 286 -6.30 15.31 1.66
CA GLU A 286 -6.99 15.22 0.36
C GLU A 286 -8.32 14.46 0.48
N ILE A 287 -8.33 13.30 1.13
CA ILE A 287 -9.56 12.52 1.37
C ILE A 287 -10.58 13.35 2.16
N SER A 288 -10.14 14.08 3.20
CA SER A 288 -11.00 14.94 3.98
C SER A 288 -11.60 16.08 3.14
N ALA A 289 -10.81 16.66 2.22
CA ALA A 289 -11.28 17.70 1.31
C ALA A 289 -12.35 17.13 0.36
N ARG A 290 -12.09 16.02 -0.31
CA ARG A 290 -13.03 15.36 -1.24
C ARG A 290 -14.34 14.97 -0.56
N LEU A 291 -14.28 14.36 0.62
CA LEU A 291 -15.48 14.02 1.39
C LEU A 291 -16.27 15.27 1.79
N THR A 292 -15.59 16.34 2.17
CA THR A 292 -16.26 17.60 2.49
C THR A 292 -16.90 18.24 1.26
N GLU A 293 -16.27 18.16 0.09
CA GLU A 293 -16.81 18.71 -1.16
C GLU A 293 -18.00 17.90 -1.70
N GLN A 294 -17.95 16.57 -1.60
CA GLN A 294 -18.90 15.69 -2.27
C GLN A 294 -19.98 15.14 -1.35
N HIS A 295 -19.68 15.00 -0.05
CA HIS A 295 -20.52 14.34 0.96
C HIS A 295 -20.77 15.20 2.20
N PHE A 296 -20.67 16.53 2.08
CA PHE A 296 -20.87 17.45 3.21
C PHE A 296 -22.21 17.21 3.95
N TYR A 297 -23.27 16.97 3.20
CA TYR A 297 -24.61 16.77 3.79
C TYR A 297 -24.85 15.35 4.33
N ASP A 298 -23.93 14.43 4.09
CA ASP A 298 -23.95 13.09 4.66
C ASP A 298 -23.21 13.03 6.00
N LEU A 299 -22.48 14.10 6.37
CA LEU A 299 -21.64 14.13 7.57
C LEU A 299 -22.39 14.72 8.77
N ASP A 300 -22.40 13.98 9.90
CA ASP A 300 -22.91 14.44 11.21
C ASP A 300 -21.83 15.11 12.08
N ALA A 301 -20.56 14.97 11.73
CA ALA A 301 -19.43 15.48 12.49
C ALA A 301 -18.25 15.85 11.57
N PRO A 302 -17.31 16.69 12.04
CA PRO A 302 -16.05 16.91 11.34
C PRO A 302 -15.29 15.60 11.11
N ILE A 303 -14.60 15.50 9.96
CA ILE A 303 -13.76 14.35 9.64
C ILE A 303 -12.52 14.36 10.55
N GLU A 304 -12.32 13.30 11.31
CA GLU A 304 -11.15 13.12 12.14
C GLU A 304 -9.98 12.54 11.31
N ARG A 305 -8.76 12.99 11.61
CA ARG A 305 -7.55 12.48 10.95
C ARG A 305 -6.56 11.99 12.00
N VAL A 306 -6.17 10.73 11.91
CA VAL A 306 -5.14 10.11 12.75
C VAL A 306 -3.90 9.90 11.90
N CYS A 307 -2.91 10.77 12.07
CA CYS A 307 -1.66 10.78 11.30
C CYS A 307 -0.45 10.66 12.23
N SER A 308 0.72 10.43 11.65
CA SER A 308 1.98 10.48 12.41
C SER A 308 2.24 11.88 12.97
N ALA A 309 2.96 11.93 14.10
CA ALA A 309 3.41 13.18 14.68
C ALA A 309 4.31 13.97 13.71
N GLU A 310 4.23 15.29 13.73
CA GLU A 310 5.01 16.21 12.87
C GLU A 310 6.50 16.28 13.27
N VAL A 311 7.14 15.11 13.36
CA VAL A 311 8.54 14.95 13.71
C VAL A 311 9.22 13.93 12.80
N PRO A 312 10.54 14.01 12.57
CA PRO A 312 11.27 12.91 11.97
C PRO A 312 11.13 11.65 12.85
N ILE A 313 10.89 10.49 12.21
CA ILE A 313 10.64 9.25 12.95
C ILE A 313 11.84 8.88 13.83
N PRO A 314 11.65 8.74 15.15
CA PRO A 314 12.75 8.44 16.07
C PRO A 314 13.27 7.01 15.96
N TYR A 315 14.54 6.80 16.37
CA TYR A 315 15.16 5.46 16.43
C TYR A 315 14.63 4.61 17.58
N ALA A 316 14.47 5.22 18.76
CA ALA A 316 14.11 4.48 19.96
C ALA A 316 12.67 3.98 19.86
N ARG A 317 12.44 2.67 20.07
CA ARG A 317 11.15 2.00 19.90
C ARG A 317 9.97 2.73 20.52
N ARG A 318 10.11 3.14 21.79
CA ARG A 318 9.04 3.85 22.51
C ARG A 318 8.68 5.20 21.89
N LEU A 319 9.67 5.90 21.33
CA LEU A 319 9.45 7.18 20.66
C LEU A 319 8.90 6.97 19.25
N GLU A 320 9.37 5.95 18.53
CA GLU A 320 8.82 5.55 17.24
C GLU A 320 7.33 5.20 17.39
N GLU A 321 6.98 4.33 18.34
CA GLU A 321 5.58 3.95 18.62
C GLU A 321 4.71 5.18 18.96
N ALA A 322 5.25 6.14 19.73
CA ALA A 322 4.54 7.36 20.08
C ALA A 322 4.37 8.35 18.90
N ALA A 323 5.24 8.26 17.89
CA ALA A 323 5.16 9.10 16.70
C ALA A 323 4.17 8.57 15.65
N LEU A 324 3.78 7.32 15.72
CA LEU A 324 2.97 6.64 14.71
C LEU A 324 1.49 6.53 15.13
N PRO A 325 0.54 6.47 14.17
CA PRO A 325 -0.85 6.11 14.47
C PRO A 325 -0.93 4.81 15.27
N GLN A 326 -1.71 4.82 16.35
CA GLN A 326 -1.95 3.65 17.20
C GLN A 326 -3.45 3.34 17.28
N PRO A 327 -3.87 2.08 17.52
CA PRO A 327 -5.28 1.72 17.66
C PRO A 327 -6.04 2.59 18.68
N ALA A 328 -5.42 2.90 19.83
CA ALA A 328 -6.03 3.74 20.84
C ALA A 328 -6.32 5.17 20.36
N ALA A 329 -5.47 5.75 19.51
CA ALA A 329 -5.71 7.06 18.90
C ALA A 329 -6.87 7.01 17.89
N ILE A 330 -6.99 5.90 17.14
CA ILE A 330 -8.10 5.67 16.20
C ILE A 330 -9.43 5.54 16.96
N VAL A 331 -9.45 4.75 18.04
CA VAL A 331 -10.63 4.63 18.93
C VAL A 331 -11.04 5.98 19.50
N THR A 332 -10.05 6.76 19.95
CA THR A 332 -10.29 8.12 20.49
C THR A 332 -10.91 9.05 19.45
N ALA A 333 -10.38 9.04 18.22
CA ALA A 333 -10.91 9.83 17.11
C ALA A 333 -12.34 9.40 16.71
N ALA A 334 -12.59 8.09 16.64
CA ALA A 334 -13.92 7.55 16.36
C ALA A 334 -14.96 7.97 17.41
N ARG A 335 -14.62 7.87 18.69
CA ARG A 335 -15.52 8.31 19.78
C ARG A 335 -15.76 9.82 19.75
N ARG A 336 -14.75 10.63 19.39
CA ARG A 336 -14.91 12.07 19.19
C ARG A 336 -15.87 12.38 18.05
N ALA A 337 -15.75 11.68 16.92
CA ALA A 337 -16.68 11.81 15.78
C ALA A 337 -18.12 11.39 16.14
N LEU A 338 -18.29 10.49 17.11
CA LEU A 338 -19.58 10.07 17.66
C LEU A 338 -20.13 11.05 18.73
N GLY A 339 -19.42 12.13 19.06
CA GLY A 339 -19.84 13.09 20.08
C GLY A 339 -19.70 12.58 21.51
N GLU A 340 -18.95 11.47 21.72
CA GLU A 340 -18.71 10.97 23.08
C GLU A 340 -17.65 11.79 23.80
N PRO A 341 -17.79 11.99 25.13
CA PRO A 341 -16.76 12.66 25.92
C PRO A 341 -15.48 11.82 25.92
N VAL A 342 -14.39 12.38 25.39
CA VAL A 342 -13.08 11.74 25.38
C VAL A 342 -12.23 12.37 26.48
N PRO A 343 -11.52 11.58 27.33
CA PRO A 343 -10.63 12.13 28.34
C PRO A 343 -9.58 13.06 27.70
N THR A 344 -9.43 14.26 28.24
CA THR A 344 -8.51 15.31 27.76
C THR A 344 -7.03 14.93 27.89
N SER A 345 -6.70 13.75 28.39
CA SER A 345 -5.32 13.26 28.60
C SER A 345 -4.69 12.55 27.41
N ALA A 346 -5.41 12.36 26.30
CA ALA A 346 -4.80 11.89 25.07
C ALA A 346 -4.07 13.07 24.42
N HIS A 347 -2.78 13.20 24.65
CA HIS A 347 -1.89 14.15 23.99
C HIS A 347 -2.15 14.14 22.49
N GLU A 348 -2.58 15.28 21.92
CA GLU A 348 -2.46 15.50 20.49
C GLU A 348 -0.96 15.47 20.17
N PRO A 349 -0.48 14.53 19.36
CA PRO A 349 0.90 14.58 18.91
C PRO A 349 1.01 15.75 17.93
N GLY A 350 1.47 16.92 18.39
CA GLY A 350 1.66 18.04 17.49
C GLY A 350 1.67 19.45 18.08
N ALA A 351 1.33 19.66 19.33
CA ALA A 351 1.58 20.94 19.97
C ALA A 351 3.07 21.08 20.30
N VAL A 352 3.87 21.50 19.32
CA VAL A 352 5.22 21.99 19.58
C VAL A 352 5.08 23.23 20.46
N ALA A 353 5.49 23.12 21.73
CA ALA A 353 5.65 24.28 22.61
C ALA A 353 6.52 25.29 21.86
N GLY A 354 5.95 26.48 21.61
CA GLY A 354 6.63 27.56 20.91
C GLY A 354 8.01 27.78 21.52
N ARG A 355 9.03 27.78 20.69
CA ARG A 355 10.33 28.30 21.02
C ARG A 355 10.13 29.81 21.33
N SER A 356 10.11 30.18 22.60
CA SER A 356 10.36 31.54 22.99
C SER A 356 11.80 31.87 22.58
N SER A 357 11.92 32.90 21.76
CA SER A 357 13.13 33.54 21.24
C SER A 357 14.21 33.75 22.30
#